data_744ee4bc4fffdf8ca86285ce208a95da
#
_entry.id   744ee4bc4fffdf8ca86285ce208a95da
#
_cell.length_a   1.000
_cell.length_b   1.000
_cell.length_c   1.000
_cell.angle_alpha   90.00
_cell.angle_beta   90.00
_cell.angle_gamma   90.00
#
_symmetry.space_group_name_H-M   'P 1'
#
loop_
_entity.id
_entity.type
_entity.pdbx_description
1 polymer ?
#
loop_
_entity_poly.entity_id
_entity_poly.type
_entity_poly.pdbx_seq_one_letter_code
_entity_poly.pdbx_strand_id
1 'polypeptide(L)'
;MNFLLHNEYGRKPNLKIEKGSYYCPDEESDMTPKYLRERLLNDLYKLDIPVDEFTFELRAYSRTLYGNYIPKGYRNREKACIRIYPFKQVGEVYPYADLLITAIHESCHHLQYRNPDYIRRRGIMHDAEFYKFLQEYVKKAVDLDIIREKNQ
;
A
#
# COMPACT_ATOMS: atom_id res chain seq x y z
N MET A 1 -11.39 -1.86 -4.65
CA MET A 1 -11.19 -0.40 -4.62
C MET A 1 -10.49 0.03 -5.90
N ASN A 2 -10.95 1.07 -6.50
CA ASN A 2 -10.37 1.60 -7.72
C ASN A 2 -9.52 2.83 -7.38
N PHE A 3 -8.26 2.82 -7.79
CA PHE A 3 -7.35 3.94 -7.57
C PHE A 3 -7.28 4.87 -8.77
N LEU A 4 -8.28 4.83 -9.66
CA LEU A 4 -8.32 5.73 -10.79
C LEU A 4 -8.40 7.17 -10.29
N LEU A 5 -7.41 7.95 -10.62
CA LEU A 5 -7.37 9.36 -10.27
C LEU A 5 -8.14 10.16 -11.30
N HIS A 6 -9.14 10.88 -10.84
CA HIS A 6 -9.62 12.06 -11.55
C HIS A 6 -8.90 13.22 -10.91
N ASN A 7 -7.85 13.71 -11.56
CA ASN A 7 -7.16 14.82 -10.94
C ASN A 7 -8.02 16.06 -11.05
N GLU A 8 -7.80 16.97 -10.15
CA GLU A 8 -8.57 18.22 -10.04
C GLU A 8 -8.35 19.16 -11.22
N TYR A 9 -7.43 18.81 -12.12
CA TYR A 9 -7.14 19.58 -13.33
C TYR A 9 -7.81 19.00 -14.56
N GLY A 10 -8.72 18.05 -14.36
CA GLY A 10 -9.49 17.48 -15.47
C GLY A 10 -8.79 16.41 -16.27
N ARG A 11 -7.58 16.03 -15.91
CA ARG A 11 -6.87 14.98 -16.62
C ARG A 11 -6.99 13.65 -15.88
N LYS A 12 -7.14 12.58 -16.64
CA LYS A 12 -7.19 11.23 -16.09
C LYS A 12 -5.79 10.63 -16.08
N PRO A 13 -5.46 9.82 -15.08
CA PRO A 13 -4.21 9.09 -15.08
C PRO A 13 -4.22 8.02 -16.16
N ASN A 14 -3.02 7.66 -16.62
CA ASN A 14 -2.87 6.57 -17.58
C ASN A 14 -2.88 5.22 -16.88
N LEU A 15 -2.72 5.20 -15.58
CA LEU A 15 -2.67 3.97 -14.83
C LEU A 15 -3.90 3.84 -13.96
N LYS A 16 -4.52 2.68 -14.05
CA LYS A 16 -5.63 2.28 -13.21
C LYS A 16 -5.20 1.08 -12.39
N ILE A 17 -5.14 1.27 -11.08
CA ILE A 17 -4.77 0.21 -10.17
C ILE A 17 -6.00 -0.18 -9.37
N GLU A 18 -6.44 -1.42 -9.55
CA GLU A 18 -7.62 -1.95 -8.87
C GLU A 18 -7.26 -3.20 -8.11
N LYS A 19 -7.92 -3.41 -6.97
CA LYS A 19 -7.82 -4.67 -6.25
C LYS A 19 -8.37 -5.79 -7.12
N GLY A 20 -7.66 -6.93 -7.09
CA GLY A 20 -8.03 -8.06 -7.90
C GLY A 20 -7.44 -8.05 -9.31
N SER A 21 -6.75 -6.97 -9.70
CA SER A 21 -6.13 -6.87 -11.03
C SER A 21 -4.75 -7.51 -11.12
N TYR A 22 -4.18 -7.88 -9.98
CA TYR A 22 -2.85 -8.47 -9.88
C TYR A 22 -2.91 -9.76 -9.10
N TYR A 23 -1.92 -10.62 -9.31
CA TYR A 23 -1.78 -11.84 -8.53
C TYR A 23 -0.31 -12.09 -8.22
N CYS A 24 -0.06 -12.88 -7.20
CA CYS A 24 1.28 -13.27 -6.81
C CYS A 24 1.55 -14.68 -7.37
N PRO A 25 2.59 -14.87 -8.20
CA PRO A 25 2.82 -16.17 -8.84
C PRO A 25 3.19 -17.28 -7.88
N ASP A 26 3.70 -16.95 -6.69
CA ASP A 26 4.07 -17.94 -5.67
C ASP A 26 3.28 -17.75 -4.39
N GLU A 27 1.98 -17.45 -4.51
CA GLU A 27 1.11 -17.29 -3.36
C GLU A 27 0.93 -18.60 -2.60
N GLU A 28 1.14 -18.52 -1.28
CA GLU A 28 0.95 -19.65 -0.38
C GLU A 28 -0.39 -19.49 0.34
N SER A 29 -1.12 -20.62 0.50
CA SER A 29 -2.46 -20.60 1.08
C SER A 29 -2.47 -20.55 2.61
N ASP A 30 -1.39 -20.94 3.27
CA ASP A 30 -1.36 -21.11 4.73
C ASP A 30 -0.40 -20.15 5.42
N MET A 31 -0.48 -18.87 5.08
CA MET A 31 0.37 -17.87 5.70
C MET A 31 -0.09 -17.52 7.11
N THR A 32 0.79 -17.71 8.10
CA THR A 32 0.56 -17.19 9.44
C THR A 32 0.69 -15.67 9.43
N PRO A 33 0.07 -14.94 10.38
CA PRO A 33 0.24 -13.48 10.45
C PRO A 33 1.69 -13.05 10.56
N LYS A 34 2.51 -13.76 11.32
CA LYS A 34 3.93 -13.44 11.45
C LYS A 34 4.65 -13.57 10.11
N TYR A 35 4.43 -14.66 9.39
CA TYR A 35 5.04 -14.89 8.10
C TYR A 35 4.57 -13.86 7.08
N LEU A 36 3.28 -13.55 7.08
CA LEU A 36 2.70 -12.55 6.18
C LEU A 36 3.32 -11.17 6.43
N ARG A 37 3.47 -10.79 7.68
CA ARG A 37 4.09 -9.52 8.03
C ARG A 37 5.54 -9.45 7.52
N GLU A 38 6.31 -10.48 7.77
CA GLU A 38 7.70 -10.55 7.34
C GLU A 38 7.81 -10.50 5.81
N ARG A 39 6.94 -11.20 5.12
CA ARG A 39 6.92 -11.23 3.66
C ARG A 39 6.59 -9.85 3.08
N LEU A 40 5.57 -9.19 3.62
CA LEU A 40 5.21 -7.84 3.17
C LEU A 40 6.37 -6.86 3.39
N LEU A 41 6.98 -6.87 4.56
CA LEU A 41 8.12 -6.01 4.84
C LEU A 41 9.31 -6.28 3.92
N ASN A 42 9.58 -7.55 3.65
CA ASN A 42 10.67 -7.93 2.76
C ASN A 42 10.41 -7.44 1.33
N ASP A 43 9.19 -7.58 0.85
CA ASP A 43 8.84 -7.10 -0.49
C ASP A 43 8.87 -5.58 -0.57
N LEU A 44 8.39 -4.87 0.46
CA LEU A 44 8.53 -3.42 0.51
C LEU A 44 10.00 -2.99 0.49
N TYR A 45 10.85 -3.71 1.21
CA TYR A 45 12.28 -3.44 1.20
C TYR A 45 12.89 -3.63 -0.19
N LYS A 46 12.49 -4.68 -0.90
CA LYS A 46 12.94 -4.92 -2.28
C LYS A 46 12.53 -3.81 -3.24
N LEU A 47 11.46 -3.10 -2.91
CA LEU A 47 10.99 -1.98 -3.69
C LEU A 47 11.67 -0.66 -3.32
N ASP A 48 12.68 -0.70 -2.45
CA ASP A 48 13.37 0.48 -1.93
C ASP A 48 12.48 1.42 -1.11
N ILE A 49 11.44 0.87 -0.50
CA ILE A 49 10.62 1.61 0.45
C ILE A 49 11.35 1.62 1.79
N PRO A 50 11.43 2.77 2.48
CA PRO A 50 12.22 2.89 3.72
C PRO A 50 11.47 2.29 4.91
N VAL A 51 11.48 0.95 5.00
CA VAL A 51 10.71 0.21 6.00
C VAL A 51 11.17 0.43 7.44
N ASP A 52 12.38 0.95 7.62
CA ASP A 52 12.90 1.29 8.94
C ASP A 52 12.36 2.62 9.48
N GLU A 53 11.67 3.40 8.65
CA GLU A 53 11.13 4.70 9.05
C GLU A 53 9.75 4.61 9.67
N PHE A 54 9.11 3.46 9.64
CA PHE A 54 7.77 3.29 10.21
C PHE A 54 7.62 1.94 10.88
N THR A 55 6.69 1.87 11.83
CA THR A 55 6.25 0.58 12.35
C THR A 55 5.23 -0.02 11.40
N PHE A 56 5.20 -1.33 11.32
CA PHE A 56 4.31 -2.04 10.41
C PHE A 56 3.52 -3.08 11.20
N GLU A 57 2.22 -2.93 11.22
CA GLU A 57 1.33 -3.77 12.03
C GLU A 57 0.29 -4.44 11.16
N LEU A 58 0.07 -5.71 11.39
CA LEU A 58 -1.12 -6.39 10.89
C LEU A 58 -2.17 -6.32 11.99
N ARG A 59 -3.35 -5.86 11.63
CA ARG A 59 -4.45 -5.71 12.57
C ARG A 59 -5.53 -6.73 12.28
N ALA A 60 -6.48 -6.83 13.17
CA ALA A 60 -7.63 -7.69 12.95
C ALA A 60 -8.53 -7.12 11.86
N TYR A 61 -9.60 -7.84 11.54
CA TYR A 61 -10.56 -7.44 10.53
C TYR A 61 -11.05 -6.00 10.75
N SER A 62 -11.17 -5.27 9.65
CA SER A 62 -11.86 -3.98 9.61
C SER A 62 -12.93 -4.02 8.54
N ARG A 63 -14.13 -3.56 8.87
CA ARG A 63 -15.21 -3.50 7.91
C ARG A 63 -15.02 -2.42 6.85
N THR A 64 -14.24 -1.39 7.17
CA THR A 64 -14.14 -0.19 6.33
C THR A 64 -12.75 0.08 5.77
N LEU A 65 -11.71 -0.53 6.36
CA LEU A 65 -10.33 -0.24 5.98
C LEU A 65 -9.61 -1.48 5.49
N TYR A 66 -8.83 -1.32 4.43
CA TYR A 66 -7.83 -2.30 4.02
C TYR A 66 -6.49 -2.01 4.68
N GLY A 67 -6.19 -0.75 4.93
CA GLY A 67 -5.00 -0.29 5.60
C GLY A 67 -5.13 1.18 5.95
N ASN A 68 -4.20 1.67 6.76
CA ASN A 68 -4.11 3.10 7.02
C ASN A 68 -2.69 3.49 7.38
N TYR A 69 -2.41 4.78 7.21
CA TYR A 69 -1.12 5.38 7.52
C TYR A 69 -1.31 6.40 8.65
N ILE A 70 -0.45 6.31 9.67
CA ILE A 70 -0.44 7.25 10.79
C ILE A 70 0.90 7.99 10.75
N PRO A 71 0.91 9.30 10.53
CA PRO A 71 2.17 10.02 10.42
C PRO A 71 2.88 10.17 11.77
N LYS A 72 4.20 10.32 11.70
CA LYS A 72 5.01 10.68 12.85
C LYS A 72 4.48 11.98 13.47
N GLY A 73 4.44 12.03 14.77
CA GLY A 73 3.96 13.19 15.51
C GLY A 73 2.48 13.16 15.85
N TYR A 74 1.69 12.37 15.13
CA TYR A 74 0.27 12.23 15.44
C TYR A 74 0.12 11.57 16.82
N ARG A 75 -0.57 12.27 17.74
CA ARG A 75 -0.73 11.83 19.13
C ARG A 75 0.60 11.46 19.78
N ASN A 76 1.63 12.29 19.53
CA ASN A 76 2.98 12.12 20.08
C ASN A 76 3.70 10.85 19.65
N ARG A 77 3.34 10.30 18.49
CA ARG A 77 4.05 9.13 17.98
C ARG A 77 5.46 9.52 17.57
N GLU A 78 6.42 8.77 18.02
CA GLU A 78 7.82 8.97 17.66
C GLU A 78 8.14 8.48 16.26
N LYS A 79 7.34 7.56 15.74
CA LYS A 79 7.56 6.93 14.47
C LYS A 79 6.22 6.78 13.74
N ALA A 80 6.25 6.96 12.43
CA ALA A 80 5.07 6.69 11.61
C ALA A 80 4.64 5.23 11.74
N CYS A 81 3.41 4.92 11.38
CA CYS A 81 2.89 3.56 11.45
C CYS A 81 2.04 3.26 10.23
N ILE A 82 2.27 2.09 9.65
CA ILE A 82 1.41 1.53 8.61
C ILE A 82 0.67 0.34 9.22
N ARG A 83 -0.64 0.32 9.07
CA ARG A 83 -1.49 -0.78 9.52
C ARG A 83 -2.15 -1.41 8.31
N ILE A 84 -2.17 -2.73 8.28
CA ILE A 84 -2.83 -3.51 7.25
C ILE A 84 -3.86 -4.41 7.92
N TYR A 85 -5.04 -4.49 7.33
CA TYR A 85 -6.15 -5.32 7.80
C TYR A 85 -6.29 -6.48 6.82
N PRO A 86 -5.61 -7.62 7.06
CA PRO A 86 -5.47 -8.66 6.02
C PRO A 86 -6.67 -9.59 5.86
N PHE A 87 -7.69 -9.47 6.72
CA PHE A 87 -8.80 -10.42 6.72
C PHE A 87 -10.05 -9.81 6.07
N LYS A 88 -10.68 -10.55 5.18
CA LYS A 88 -11.97 -10.16 4.59
C LYS A 88 -13.08 -10.21 5.62
N GLN A 89 -13.10 -11.30 6.36
CA GLN A 89 -13.98 -11.58 7.50
C GLN A 89 -13.27 -12.60 8.36
N VAL A 90 -13.98 -13.23 9.26
CA VAL A 90 -13.38 -14.17 10.18
C VAL A 90 -12.62 -15.26 9.43
N GLY A 91 -11.31 -15.30 9.60
CA GLY A 91 -10.44 -16.37 9.14
C GLY A 91 -10.08 -16.35 7.65
N GLU A 92 -10.61 -15.46 6.85
CA GLU A 92 -10.32 -15.43 5.42
C GLU A 92 -9.39 -14.26 5.07
N VAL A 93 -8.23 -14.57 4.48
CA VAL A 93 -7.21 -13.59 4.14
C VAL A 93 -7.39 -13.10 2.70
N TYR A 94 -7.21 -11.81 2.47
CA TYR A 94 -7.16 -11.28 1.11
C TYR A 94 -5.99 -11.88 0.33
N PRO A 95 -6.08 -11.97 -1.01
CA PRO A 95 -4.94 -12.38 -1.83
C PRO A 95 -3.71 -11.55 -1.53
N TYR A 96 -2.55 -12.18 -1.56
CA TYR A 96 -1.30 -11.50 -1.19
C TYR A 96 -1.03 -10.27 -2.06
N ALA A 97 -1.28 -10.35 -3.36
CA ALA A 97 -1.07 -9.20 -4.24
C ALA A 97 -1.87 -7.98 -3.80
N ASP A 98 -3.12 -8.19 -3.36
CA ASP A 98 -3.96 -7.09 -2.87
C ASP A 98 -3.40 -6.50 -1.57
N LEU A 99 -2.88 -7.35 -0.69
CA LEU A 99 -2.24 -6.89 0.55
C LEU A 99 -0.98 -6.08 0.27
N LEU A 100 -0.18 -6.54 -0.68
CA LEU A 100 1.04 -5.82 -1.06
C LEU A 100 0.70 -4.46 -1.67
N ILE A 101 -0.29 -4.40 -2.57
CA ILE A 101 -0.70 -3.12 -3.15
C ILE A 101 -1.23 -2.19 -2.07
N THR A 102 -1.97 -2.70 -1.10
CA THR A 102 -2.41 -1.89 0.05
C THR A 102 -1.20 -1.37 0.83
N ALA A 103 -0.21 -2.20 1.09
CA ALA A 103 1.00 -1.79 1.80
C ALA A 103 1.78 -0.74 1.00
N ILE A 104 1.87 -0.88 -0.31
CA ILE A 104 2.47 0.13 -1.19
C ILE A 104 1.68 1.43 -1.12
N HIS A 105 0.36 1.36 -1.16
CA HIS A 105 -0.52 2.52 -1.06
C HIS A 105 -0.25 3.32 0.22
N GLU A 106 -0.19 2.65 1.37
CA GLU A 106 0.09 3.33 2.63
C GLU A 106 1.54 3.85 2.68
N SER A 107 2.47 3.13 2.06
CA SER A 107 3.86 3.58 1.95
C SER A 107 3.97 4.86 1.13
N CYS A 108 3.12 5.05 0.11
CA CYS A 108 3.12 6.28 -0.67
C CYS A 108 2.72 7.50 0.18
N HIS A 109 1.80 7.31 1.12
CA HIS A 109 1.51 8.38 2.09
C HIS A 109 2.75 8.70 2.91
N HIS A 110 3.50 7.69 3.34
CA HIS A 110 4.74 7.91 4.09
C HIS A 110 5.76 8.69 3.28
N LEU A 111 5.93 8.36 2.00
CA LEU A 111 6.88 9.05 1.13
C LEU A 111 6.54 10.53 0.99
N GLN A 112 5.27 10.87 0.97
CA GLN A 112 4.85 12.27 0.95
C GLN A 112 5.10 12.94 2.30
N TYR A 113 4.64 12.33 3.39
CA TYR A 113 4.76 12.93 4.72
C TYR A 113 6.21 13.10 5.19
N ARG A 114 7.13 12.27 4.73
CA ARG A 114 8.55 12.39 5.10
C ARG A 114 9.24 13.54 4.39
N ASN A 115 8.66 14.01 3.29
CA ASN A 115 9.23 15.13 2.53
C ASN A 115 8.90 16.44 3.26
N PRO A 116 9.90 17.22 3.73
CA PRO A 116 9.62 18.46 4.45
C PRO A 116 8.94 19.52 3.60
N ASP A 117 9.02 19.40 2.28
CA ASP A 117 8.37 20.34 1.37
C ASP A 117 6.94 19.94 1.01
N TYR A 118 6.47 18.81 1.54
CA TYR A 118 5.11 18.37 1.25
C TYR A 118 4.10 19.26 1.95
N ILE A 119 3.18 19.81 1.17
CA ILE A 119 2.09 20.64 1.68
C ILE A 119 0.81 19.82 1.56
N ARG A 120 0.27 19.44 2.71
CA ARG A 120 -1.00 18.72 2.75
C ARG A 120 -2.14 19.69 2.43
N ARG A 121 -2.91 19.35 1.41
CA ARG A 121 -4.13 20.07 1.08
C ARG A 121 -5.31 19.47 1.81
N ARG A 122 -6.10 20.30 2.44
CA ARG A 122 -7.28 19.85 3.16
C ARG A 122 -8.27 19.19 2.18
N GLY A 123 -8.70 17.97 2.50
CA GLY A 123 -9.65 17.24 1.69
C GLY A 123 -9.07 16.51 0.49
N ILE A 124 -7.76 16.68 0.22
CA ILE A 124 -7.09 15.98 -0.87
C ILE A 124 -6.03 15.06 -0.27
N MET A 125 -6.35 13.78 -0.14
CA MET A 125 -5.44 12.79 0.42
C MET A 125 -4.65 12.05 -0.66
N HIS A 126 -5.19 11.98 -1.86
CA HIS A 126 -4.57 11.27 -2.98
C HIS A 126 -4.41 12.23 -4.15
N ASP A 127 -3.33 12.99 -4.14
CA ASP A 127 -3.04 13.96 -5.20
C ASP A 127 -2.25 13.31 -6.35
N ALA A 128 -1.85 14.11 -7.34
CA ALA A 128 -1.12 13.62 -8.50
C ALA A 128 0.22 13.01 -8.11
N GLU A 129 0.91 13.59 -7.15
CA GLU A 129 2.19 13.05 -6.67
C GLU A 129 2.00 11.69 -6.01
N PHE A 130 0.93 11.53 -5.21
CA PHE A 130 0.61 10.26 -4.59
C PHE A 130 0.45 9.16 -5.63
N TYR A 131 -0.35 9.42 -6.66
CA TYR A 131 -0.59 8.42 -7.71
C TYR A 131 0.64 8.14 -8.54
N LYS A 132 1.51 9.13 -8.69
CA LYS A 132 2.80 8.92 -9.36
C LYS A 132 3.66 7.92 -8.57
N PHE A 133 3.75 8.09 -7.27
CA PHE A 133 4.45 7.12 -6.41
C PHE A 133 3.80 5.74 -6.49
N LEU A 134 2.49 5.67 -6.37
CA LEU A 134 1.79 4.40 -6.44
C LEU A 134 2.08 3.67 -7.75
N GLN A 135 2.00 4.38 -8.86
CA GLN A 135 2.28 3.83 -10.17
C GLN A 135 3.72 3.31 -10.28
N GLU A 136 4.68 4.09 -9.81
CA GLU A 136 6.09 3.72 -9.87
C GLU A 136 6.39 2.45 -9.06
N TYR A 137 5.85 2.36 -7.85
CA TYR A 137 6.14 1.22 -6.98
C TYR A 137 5.40 -0.03 -7.39
N VAL A 138 4.16 0.08 -7.87
CA VAL A 138 3.44 -1.08 -8.40
C VAL A 138 4.13 -1.59 -9.67
N LYS A 139 4.54 -0.69 -10.55
CA LYS A 139 5.30 -1.08 -11.74
C LYS A 139 6.60 -1.80 -11.35
N LYS A 140 7.29 -1.29 -10.35
CA LYS A 140 8.52 -1.93 -9.88
C LYS A 140 8.26 -3.34 -9.35
N ALA A 141 7.16 -3.53 -8.61
CA ALA A 141 6.78 -4.85 -8.13
C ALA A 141 6.49 -5.82 -9.29
N VAL A 142 5.88 -5.34 -10.36
CA VAL A 142 5.65 -6.13 -11.57
C VAL A 142 7.00 -6.43 -12.25
N ASP A 143 7.85 -5.44 -12.40
CA ASP A 143 9.17 -5.61 -13.07
C ASP A 143 10.06 -6.61 -12.31
N LEU A 144 9.95 -6.67 -10.99
CA LEU A 144 10.68 -7.63 -10.15
C LEU A 144 9.98 -8.99 -10.06
N ASP A 145 8.86 -9.15 -10.76
CA ASP A 145 8.07 -10.38 -10.77
C ASP A 145 7.54 -10.79 -9.39
N ILE A 146 7.35 -9.82 -8.50
CA ILE A 146 6.71 -10.06 -7.20
C ILE A 146 5.21 -10.27 -7.40
N ILE A 147 4.62 -9.47 -8.28
CA ILE A 147 3.21 -9.61 -8.69
C ILE A 147 3.12 -9.54 -10.21
N ARG A 148 2.03 -10.04 -10.75
CA ARG A 148 1.75 -10.03 -12.19
C ARG A 148 0.36 -9.49 -12.44
N GLU A 149 0.19 -8.83 -13.58
CA GLU A 149 -1.14 -8.42 -14.01
C GLU A 149 -1.94 -9.63 -14.48
N LYS A 150 -3.21 -9.64 -14.14
CA LYS A 150 -4.15 -10.60 -14.70
C LYS A 150 -4.50 -10.18 -16.13
N ASN A 151 -4.85 -11.13 -16.95
CA ASN A 151 -5.29 -10.87 -18.34
C ASN A 151 -4.19 -10.32 -19.23
N GLN A 152 -3.02 -10.80 -19.02
CA GLN A 152 -1.87 -10.51 -19.88
C GLN A 152 -1.69 -11.60 -20.93
#